data_4092b9d7de47bc132194a30938ffb2e4
#
_entry.id   4092b9d7de47bc132194a30938ffb2e4
#
_cell.length_a   1.000
_cell.length_b   1.000
_cell.length_c   1.000
_cell.angle_alpha   90.00
_cell.angle_beta   90.00
_cell.angle_gamma   90.00
#
_symmetry.space_group_name_H-M   'P 1'
#
loop_
_entity.id
_entity.type
_entity.pdbx_description
1 polymer ?
#
loop_
_entity_poly.entity_id
_entity_poly.type
_entity_poly.pdbx_seq_one_letter_code
_entity_poly.pdbx_strand_id
1 'polypeptide(L)'
;MKYGKINNTLKELERRKAKSMKMISWNVNGIRACMNKGFEEFLKNINADIICLQETKIQEEQKNKELSSNQTFNQYFQYWNYAEKKGYSGTAILTKKEPISVKYGIGIEEHDKEGRVITLEFENFYMVTIYTPNSKRELERLEYRMEWEDEIRKYLNHIKKNKPVIMCGDLNVAHEEIDLKNPKTNTHNAGFTKEERMKMTNLLESGFIDTYRYLYPEKIEYSWWSYMGHAREKNIGWRIDYFIVSDDIKNKILNAQ
;
A
#
# COMPACT_ATOMS: atom_id res chain seq x y z
N MET A 1 42.44 2.50 -15.16
CA MET A 1 41.43 1.42 -14.99
C MET A 1 40.25 1.72 -14.02
N LYS A 2 40.34 2.65 -13.07
CA LYS A 2 39.20 2.98 -12.15
C LYS A 2 38.08 3.78 -12.82
N TYR A 3 38.36 4.67 -13.76
CA TYR A 3 37.33 5.50 -14.43
C TYR A 3 36.39 4.73 -15.35
N GLY A 4 36.84 3.67 -16.00
CA GLY A 4 36.02 2.84 -16.87
C GLY A 4 34.96 2.01 -16.12
N LYS A 5 35.24 1.55 -14.88
CA LYS A 5 34.33 0.81 -14.05
C LYS A 5 33.19 1.71 -13.51
N ILE A 6 33.51 2.95 -13.11
CA ILE A 6 32.55 3.92 -12.60
C ILE A 6 31.54 4.32 -13.70
N ASN A 7 32.01 4.59 -14.92
CA ASN A 7 31.13 4.93 -16.04
C ASN A 7 30.23 3.78 -16.47
N ASN A 8 30.69 2.53 -16.41
CA ASN A 8 29.85 1.37 -16.70
C ASN A 8 28.78 1.16 -15.61
N THR A 9 29.12 1.38 -14.35
CA THR A 9 28.16 1.28 -13.23
C THR A 9 27.10 2.37 -13.31
N LEU A 10 27.47 3.60 -13.65
CA LEU A 10 26.52 4.72 -13.84
C LEU A 10 25.58 4.46 -15.03
N LYS A 11 26.10 4.03 -16.17
CA LYS A 11 25.28 3.67 -17.34
C LYS A 11 24.33 2.49 -17.07
N GLU A 12 24.77 1.53 -16.27
CA GLU A 12 23.91 0.41 -15.87
C GLU A 12 22.81 0.85 -14.89
N LEU A 13 23.11 1.74 -13.95
CA LEU A 13 22.12 2.36 -13.06
C LEU A 13 21.11 3.20 -13.84
N GLU A 14 21.55 4.00 -14.80
CA GLU A 14 20.67 4.77 -15.68
C GLU A 14 19.79 3.86 -16.55
N ARG A 15 20.35 2.76 -17.09
CA ARG A 15 19.60 1.75 -17.84
C ARG A 15 18.58 1.00 -16.99
N ARG A 16 18.91 0.71 -15.72
CA ARG A 16 17.97 0.13 -14.75
C ARG A 16 16.85 1.11 -14.40
N LYS A 17 17.16 2.39 -14.18
CA LYS A 17 16.17 3.45 -13.95
C LYS A 17 15.23 3.63 -15.15
N ALA A 18 15.75 3.59 -16.39
CA ALA A 18 14.95 3.70 -17.60
C ALA A 18 14.00 2.50 -17.82
N LYS A 19 14.27 1.36 -17.20
CA LYS A 19 13.44 0.13 -17.24
C LYS A 19 12.67 -0.10 -15.93
N SER A 20 12.79 0.82 -14.96
CA SER A 20 12.13 0.66 -13.66
C SER A 20 10.63 0.93 -13.77
N MET A 21 9.86 0.18 -13.00
CA MET A 21 8.42 0.38 -12.83
C MET A 21 8.18 1.34 -11.66
N LYS A 22 7.38 2.37 -11.88
CA LYS A 22 6.98 3.33 -10.85
C LYS A 22 5.62 2.95 -10.29
N MET A 23 5.58 2.70 -8.99
CA MET A 23 4.37 2.33 -8.27
C MET A 23 4.05 3.37 -7.20
N ILE A 24 2.77 3.65 -7.00
CA ILE A 24 2.27 4.58 -5.99
C ILE A 24 1.22 3.85 -5.14
N SER A 25 1.26 4.10 -3.84
CA SER A 25 0.20 3.71 -2.91
C SER A 25 -0.30 4.94 -2.17
N TRP A 26 -1.62 5.12 -2.08
CA TRP A 26 -2.21 6.27 -1.42
C TRP A 26 -3.57 5.95 -0.80
N ASN A 27 -3.67 6.09 0.52
CA ASN A 27 -4.97 6.18 1.17
C ASN A 27 -5.59 7.54 0.87
N VAL A 28 -6.60 7.58 0.02
CA VAL A 28 -7.23 8.82 -0.47
C VAL A 28 -8.33 9.35 0.45
N ASN A 29 -8.70 8.60 1.48
CA ASN A 29 -9.76 8.97 2.42
C ASN A 29 -11.02 9.53 1.73
N GLY A 30 -11.46 8.82 0.69
CA GLY A 30 -12.57 9.19 -0.18
C GLY A 30 -12.10 9.82 -1.50
N ILE A 31 -12.18 9.03 -2.58
CA ILE A 31 -11.70 9.44 -3.91
C ILE A 31 -12.36 10.71 -4.43
N ARG A 32 -13.66 10.89 -4.19
CA ARG A 32 -14.41 12.08 -4.64
C ARG A 32 -13.87 13.36 -4.01
N ALA A 33 -13.60 13.35 -2.71
CA ALA A 33 -13.00 14.49 -2.02
C ALA A 33 -11.56 14.75 -2.49
N CYS A 34 -10.83 13.69 -2.79
CA CYS A 34 -9.46 13.78 -3.30
C CYS A 34 -9.40 14.37 -4.71
N MET A 35 -10.35 14.00 -5.58
CA MET A 35 -10.49 14.58 -6.92
C MET A 35 -10.63 16.11 -6.88
N ASN A 36 -11.44 16.63 -5.97
CA ASN A 36 -11.65 18.07 -5.79
C ASN A 36 -10.40 18.81 -5.25
N LYS A 37 -9.38 18.07 -4.82
CA LYS A 37 -8.11 18.62 -4.27
C LYS A 37 -6.91 18.43 -5.20
N GLY A 38 -7.15 18.19 -6.50
CA GLY A 38 -6.08 18.12 -7.50
C GLY A 38 -5.53 16.71 -7.74
N PHE A 39 -6.24 15.66 -7.36
CA PHE A 39 -5.82 14.26 -7.59
C PHE A 39 -5.56 13.97 -9.09
N GLU A 40 -6.37 14.52 -9.97
CA GLU A 40 -6.19 14.34 -11.42
C GLU A 40 -4.87 14.94 -11.91
N GLU A 41 -4.54 16.14 -11.46
CA GLU A 41 -3.26 16.79 -11.77
C GLU A 41 -2.08 15.99 -11.21
N PHE A 42 -2.22 15.50 -9.99
CA PHE A 42 -1.22 14.60 -9.41
C PHE A 42 -1.01 13.35 -10.28
N LEU A 43 -2.07 12.68 -10.74
CA LEU A 43 -1.96 11.50 -11.61
C LEU A 43 -1.20 11.81 -12.91
N LYS A 44 -1.51 12.94 -13.56
CA LYS A 44 -0.84 13.38 -14.78
C LYS A 44 0.67 13.61 -14.55
N ASN A 45 1.00 14.30 -13.46
CA ASN A 45 2.39 14.66 -13.15
C ASN A 45 3.22 13.47 -12.69
N ILE A 46 2.65 12.57 -11.88
CA ILE A 46 3.38 11.43 -11.35
C ILE A 46 3.68 10.37 -12.40
N ASN A 47 2.80 10.22 -13.38
CA ASN A 47 2.93 9.30 -14.52
C ASN A 47 3.38 7.90 -14.11
N ALA A 48 2.82 7.36 -13.01
CA ALA A 48 3.16 6.05 -12.48
C ALA A 48 2.64 4.92 -13.38
N ASP A 49 3.28 3.75 -13.30
CA ASP A 49 2.86 2.56 -14.04
C ASP A 49 1.72 1.83 -13.32
N ILE A 50 1.75 1.82 -11.99
CA ILE A 50 0.70 1.24 -11.14
C ILE A 50 0.41 2.21 -10.00
N ILE A 51 -0.88 2.43 -9.74
CA ILE A 51 -1.36 3.28 -8.65
C ILE A 51 -2.39 2.48 -7.85
N CYS A 52 -2.10 2.30 -6.57
CA CYS A 52 -2.94 1.59 -5.63
C CYS A 52 -3.59 2.58 -4.68
N LEU A 53 -4.90 2.52 -4.57
CA LEU A 53 -5.70 3.42 -3.74
C LEU A 53 -6.39 2.64 -2.64
N GLN A 54 -6.36 3.19 -1.43
CA GLN A 54 -7.08 2.65 -0.28
C GLN A 54 -8.09 3.68 0.20
N GLU A 55 -9.12 3.18 0.86
CA GLU A 55 -10.20 4.00 1.41
C GLU A 55 -10.91 4.88 0.36
N THR A 56 -11.26 4.27 -0.76
CA THR A 56 -11.90 4.98 -1.88
C THR A 56 -13.30 5.49 -1.56
N LYS A 57 -14.02 4.84 -0.65
CA LYS A 57 -15.35 5.23 -0.14
C LYS A 57 -16.39 5.51 -1.24
N ILE A 58 -16.24 4.87 -2.39
CA ILE A 58 -17.12 5.02 -3.55
C ILE A 58 -17.84 3.69 -3.84
N GLN A 59 -18.99 3.75 -4.47
CA GLN A 59 -19.72 2.60 -4.98
C GLN A 59 -19.66 2.56 -6.51
N GLU A 60 -19.91 1.41 -7.11
CA GLU A 60 -19.81 1.23 -8.57
C GLU A 60 -20.65 2.24 -9.35
N GLU A 61 -21.90 2.44 -8.96
CA GLU A 61 -22.80 3.41 -9.61
C GLU A 61 -22.22 4.84 -9.57
N GLN A 62 -21.69 5.23 -8.42
CA GLN A 62 -21.09 6.56 -8.23
C GLN A 62 -19.81 6.70 -9.06
N LYS A 63 -18.95 5.67 -9.07
CA LYS A 63 -17.75 5.61 -9.88
C LYS A 63 -18.07 5.75 -11.36
N ASN A 64 -19.07 5.01 -11.86
CA ASN A 64 -19.47 5.06 -13.25
C ASN A 64 -20.06 6.43 -13.63
N LYS A 65 -20.81 7.08 -12.74
CA LYS A 65 -21.36 8.41 -12.96
C LYS A 65 -20.30 9.51 -12.92
N GLU A 66 -19.37 9.47 -11.96
CA GLU A 66 -18.51 10.59 -11.63
C GLU A 66 -17.11 10.48 -12.27
N LEU A 67 -16.61 9.26 -12.54
CA LEU A 67 -15.24 9.04 -13.02
C LEU A 67 -15.15 8.45 -14.43
N SER A 68 -16.23 7.95 -15.02
CA SER A 68 -16.18 7.27 -16.34
C SER A 68 -15.79 8.19 -17.50
N SER A 69 -16.12 9.47 -17.41
CA SER A 69 -15.74 10.49 -18.42
C SER A 69 -14.38 11.12 -18.18
N ASN A 70 -13.69 10.76 -17.08
CA ASN A 70 -12.42 11.37 -16.75
C ASN A 70 -11.29 10.78 -17.61
N GLN A 71 -10.74 11.59 -18.51
CA GLN A 71 -9.71 11.18 -19.48
C GLN A 71 -8.43 10.68 -18.81
N THR A 72 -8.08 11.16 -17.63
CA THR A 72 -6.87 10.73 -16.92
C THR A 72 -7.00 9.31 -16.39
N PHE A 73 -8.17 8.98 -15.83
CA PHE A 73 -8.46 7.61 -15.41
C PHE A 73 -8.54 6.64 -16.59
N ASN A 74 -9.07 7.10 -17.74
CA ASN A 74 -9.24 6.28 -18.94
C ASN A 74 -7.91 5.90 -19.61
N GLN A 75 -6.78 6.46 -19.19
CA GLN A 75 -5.44 6.04 -19.62
C GLN A 75 -4.94 4.78 -18.90
N TYR A 76 -5.69 4.31 -17.89
CA TYR A 76 -5.35 3.15 -17.09
C TYR A 76 -6.42 2.06 -17.22
N PHE A 77 -6.02 0.80 -17.17
CA PHE A 77 -6.88 -0.30 -16.77
C PHE A 77 -7.22 -0.11 -15.30
N GLN A 78 -8.50 -0.24 -14.93
CA GLN A 78 -9.01 0.13 -13.62
C GLN A 78 -9.68 -1.08 -12.95
N TYR A 79 -9.29 -1.36 -11.72
CA TYR A 79 -9.84 -2.44 -10.91
C TYR A 79 -10.28 -1.86 -9.58
N TRP A 80 -11.57 -2.00 -9.27
CA TRP A 80 -12.19 -1.41 -8.08
C TRP A 80 -12.85 -2.49 -7.24
N ASN A 81 -12.57 -2.50 -5.95
CA ASN A 81 -13.21 -3.37 -4.96
C ASN A 81 -13.99 -2.51 -3.97
N TYR A 82 -15.29 -2.69 -3.96
CA TYR A 82 -16.21 -1.88 -3.17
C TYR A 82 -16.59 -2.60 -1.89
N ALA A 83 -16.73 -1.85 -0.78
CA ALA A 83 -17.33 -2.39 0.41
C ALA A 83 -18.86 -2.50 0.25
N GLU A 84 -19.50 -3.47 0.87
CA GLU A 84 -20.96 -3.57 0.94
C GLU A 84 -21.55 -2.34 1.63
N LYS A 85 -20.91 -1.87 2.69
CA LYS A 85 -21.29 -0.65 3.40
C LYS A 85 -20.91 0.59 2.58
N LYS A 86 -21.95 1.36 2.18
CA LYS A 86 -21.76 2.59 1.40
C LYS A 86 -20.91 3.64 2.13
N GLY A 87 -20.02 4.29 1.39
CA GLY A 87 -19.17 5.36 1.93
C GLY A 87 -18.08 4.88 2.90
N TYR A 88 -17.72 3.61 2.85
CA TYR A 88 -16.78 2.97 3.76
C TYR A 88 -15.74 2.16 3.00
N SER A 89 -14.48 2.14 3.49
CA SER A 89 -13.40 1.30 2.95
C SER A 89 -13.25 1.37 1.41
N GLY A 90 -13.05 0.23 0.75
CA GLY A 90 -12.88 0.13 -0.68
C GLY A 90 -11.45 0.39 -1.14
N THR A 91 -11.00 -0.34 -2.15
CA THR A 91 -9.67 -0.23 -2.76
C THR A 91 -9.77 -0.11 -4.27
N ALA A 92 -8.72 0.39 -4.91
CA ALA A 92 -8.61 0.39 -6.37
C ALA A 92 -7.15 0.21 -6.80
N ILE A 93 -6.96 -0.37 -7.98
CA ILE A 93 -5.69 -0.37 -8.70
C ILE A 93 -5.90 0.19 -10.10
N LEU A 94 -5.07 1.17 -10.45
CA LEU A 94 -4.96 1.73 -11.79
C LEU A 94 -3.63 1.27 -12.37
N THR A 95 -3.60 0.70 -13.55
CA THR A 95 -2.37 0.19 -14.17
C THR A 95 -2.32 0.48 -15.66
N LYS A 96 -1.12 0.81 -16.18
CA LYS A 96 -0.91 1.01 -17.62
C LYS A 96 -0.84 -0.29 -18.41
N LYS A 97 -0.50 -1.39 -17.75
CA LYS A 97 -0.42 -2.71 -18.37
C LYS A 97 -1.58 -3.58 -17.91
N GLU A 98 -2.28 -4.19 -18.83
CA GLU A 98 -3.36 -5.13 -18.52
C GLU A 98 -2.80 -6.36 -17.77
N PRO A 99 -3.36 -6.74 -16.61
CA PRO A 99 -2.96 -7.96 -15.90
C PRO A 99 -3.51 -9.22 -16.58
N ILE A 100 -2.91 -10.36 -16.30
CA ILE A 100 -3.36 -11.69 -16.76
C ILE A 100 -4.67 -12.06 -16.07
N SER A 101 -4.78 -11.76 -14.78
CA SER A 101 -5.97 -12.03 -13.98
C SER A 101 -6.14 -11.02 -12.85
N VAL A 102 -7.34 -10.92 -12.32
CA VAL A 102 -7.69 -10.12 -11.16
C VAL A 102 -8.45 -10.97 -10.15
N LYS A 103 -8.12 -10.78 -8.87
CA LYS A 103 -8.87 -11.35 -7.76
C LYS A 103 -9.23 -10.24 -6.77
N TYR A 104 -10.49 -10.18 -6.41
CA TYR A 104 -11.03 -9.30 -5.37
C TYR A 104 -11.17 -10.08 -4.07
N GLY A 105 -10.62 -9.53 -2.98
CA GLY A 105 -10.58 -10.21 -1.69
C GLY A 105 -9.58 -11.35 -1.61
N ILE A 106 -9.69 -12.16 -0.57
CA ILE A 106 -8.83 -13.31 -0.29
C ILE A 106 -9.56 -14.64 -0.37
N GLY A 107 -10.89 -14.62 -0.58
CA GLY A 107 -11.75 -15.79 -0.66
C GLY A 107 -12.38 -16.18 0.68
N ILE A 108 -12.43 -15.25 1.63
CA ILE A 108 -13.10 -15.40 2.93
C ILE A 108 -14.21 -14.34 3.00
N GLU A 109 -15.47 -14.77 2.92
CA GLU A 109 -16.63 -13.89 2.78
C GLU A 109 -16.66 -12.76 3.83
N GLU A 110 -16.39 -13.08 5.09
CA GLU A 110 -16.39 -12.11 6.17
C GLU A 110 -15.37 -10.97 5.93
N HIS A 111 -14.19 -11.32 5.41
CA HIS A 111 -13.12 -10.36 5.15
C HIS A 111 -13.31 -9.60 3.85
N ASP A 112 -13.97 -10.21 2.88
CA ASP A 112 -14.10 -9.66 1.53
C ASP A 112 -15.23 -8.61 1.41
N LYS A 113 -16.18 -8.57 2.36
CA LYS A 113 -17.29 -7.59 2.41
C LYS A 113 -16.86 -6.13 2.50
N GLU A 114 -15.66 -5.87 2.98
CA GLU A 114 -15.18 -4.49 3.17
C GLU A 114 -14.31 -3.97 2.00
N GLY A 115 -14.12 -4.75 0.93
CA GLY A 115 -13.43 -4.30 -0.29
C GLY A 115 -11.96 -3.91 -0.06
N ARG A 116 -11.22 -4.67 0.78
CA ARG A 116 -9.90 -4.29 1.30
C ARG A 116 -8.72 -4.78 0.49
N VAL A 117 -8.92 -5.76 -0.40
CA VAL A 117 -7.83 -6.43 -1.11
C VAL A 117 -8.15 -6.57 -2.59
N ILE A 118 -7.20 -6.18 -3.44
CA ILE A 118 -7.19 -6.52 -4.87
C ILE A 118 -5.84 -7.14 -5.18
N THR A 119 -5.83 -8.26 -5.89
CA THR A 119 -4.64 -8.89 -6.43
C THR A 119 -4.70 -8.87 -7.95
N LEU A 120 -3.71 -8.28 -8.59
CA LEU A 120 -3.48 -8.34 -10.03
C LEU A 120 -2.33 -9.29 -10.32
N GLU A 121 -2.53 -10.23 -11.24
CA GLU A 121 -1.48 -11.12 -11.73
C GLU A 121 -0.84 -10.54 -12.98
N PHE A 122 0.45 -10.30 -12.93
CA PHE A 122 1.27 -10.01 -14.09
C PHE A 122 2.14 -11.22 -14.46
N GLU A 123 2.84 -11.14 -15.58
CA GLU A 123 3.69 -12.23 -16.06
C GLU A 123 4.71 -12.69 -15.01
N ASN A 124 5.36 -11.75 -14.32
CA ASN A 124 6.50 -12.01 -13.46
C ASN A 124 6.26 -11.72 -11.96
N PHE A 125 5.08 -11.24 -11.56
CA PHE A 125 4.77 -10.90 -10.18
C PHE A 125 3.27 -10.74 -9.95
N TYR A 126 2.86 -10.80 -8.68
CA TYR A 126 1.56 -10.34 -8.22
C TYR A 126 1.67 -8.93 -7.64
N MET A 127 0.74 -8.04 -8.01
CA MET A 127 0.55 -6.76 -7.35
C MET A 127 -0.67 -6.83 -6.45
N VAL A 128 -0.49 -6.55 -5.15
CA VAL A 128 -1.57 -6.62 -4.16
C VAL A 128 -1.71 -5.27 -3.48
N THR A 129 -2.89 -4.66 -3.54
CA THR A 129 -3.22 -3.52 -2.68
C THR A 129 -3.99 -4.00 -1.46
N ILE A 130 -3.66 -3.45 -0.30
CA ILE A 130 -4.25 -3.84 0.98
C ILE A 130 -4.64 -2.58 1.76
N TYR A 131 -5.84 -2.61 2.32
CA TYR A 131 -6.29 -1.66 3.34
C TYR A 131 -6.65 -2.42 4.61
N THR A 132 -5.69 -2.50 5.53
CA THR A 132 -5.84 -3.25 6.79
C THR A 132 -6.93 -2.64 7.68
N PRO A 133 -7.81 -3.45 8.28
CA PRO A 133 -8.79 -2.94 9.23
C PRO A 133 -8.13 -2.18 10.37
N ASN A 134 -8.62 -0.99 10.69
CA ASN A 134 -8.20 -0.25 11.88
C ASN A 134 -8.85 -0.88 13.13
N SER A 135 -8.08 -1.03 14.22
CA SER A 135 -8.58 -1.59 15.48
C SER A 135 -9.54 -0.67 16.22
N LYS A 136 -9.70 0.57 15.76
CA LYS A 136 -10.49 1.66 16.34
C LYS A 136 -9.99 2.14 17.71
N ARG A 137 -10.55 3.25 18.23
CA ARG A 137 -10.09 3.92 19.42
C ARG A 137 -10.20 2.98 20.58
N GLU A 138 -10.93 2.38 21.09
CA GLU A 138 -10.99 1.49 22.29
C GLU A 138 -10.57 0.04 21.96
N LEU A 139 -9.86 -0.16 20.83
CA LEU A 139 -9.45 -1.48 20.33
C LEU A 139 -10.60 -2.45 20.07
N GLU A 140 -11.81 -1.91 19.82
CA GLU A 140 -13.04 -2.67 19.61
C GLU A 140 -12.95 -3.73 18.53
N ARG A 141 -12.08 -3.52 17.53
CA ARG A 141 -11.87 -4.43 16.40
C ARG A 141 -10.50 -5.12 16.43
N LEU A 142 -9.78 -5.08 17.55
CA LEU A 142 -8.45 -5.67 17.61
C LEU A 142 -8.49 -7.19 17.35
N GLU A 143 -9.41 -7.91 17.96
CA GLU A 143 -9.54 -9.36 17.78
C GLU A 143 -9.80 -9.72 16.31
N TYR A 144 -10.80 -9.10 15.70
CA TYR A 144 -11.08 -9.26 14.27
C TYR A 144 -9.86 -8.95 13.38
N ARG A 145 -9.15 -7.87 13.69
CA ARG A 145 -7.94 -7.50 12.97
C ARG A 145 -6.85 -8.56 13.09
N MET A 146 -6.67 -9.16 14.26
CA MET A 146 -5.67 -10.21 14.46
C MET A 146 -5.95 -11.44 13.60
N GLU A 147 -7.20 -11.85 13.50
CA GLU A 147 -7.63 -12.93 12.60
C GLU A 147 -7.41 -12.53 11.13
N TRP A 148 -7.85 -11.34 10.74
CA TRP A 148 -7.71 -10.82 9.38
C TRP A 148 -6.24 -10.78 8.94
N GLU A 149 -5.32 -10.36 9.81
CA GLU A 149 -3.88 -10.31 9.48
C GLU A 149 -3.26 -11.72 9.34
N ASP A 150 -3.72 -12.70 10.09
CA ASP A 150 -3.29 -14.08 9.92
C ASP A 150 -3.75 -14.64 8.56
N GLU A 151 -4.98 -14.37 8.18
CA GLU A 151 -5.52 -14.84 6.91
C GLU A 151 -4.87 -14.14 5.70
N ILE A 152 -4.61 -12.82 5.79
CA ILE A 152 -3.88 -12.12 4.72
C ILE A 152 -2.45 -12.65 4.59
N ARG A 153 -1.76 -12.93 5.69
CA ARG A 153 -0.42 -13.52 5.68
C ARG A 153 -0.42 -14.92 5.05
N LYS A 154 -1.39 -15.76 5.35
CA LYS A 154 -1.56 -17.08 4.71
C LYS A 154 -1.80 -16.92 3.21
N TYR A 155 -2.68 -16.01 2.82
CA TYR A 155 -3.00 -15.72 1.43
C TYR A 155 -1.76 -15.26 0.64
N LEU A 156 -1.02 -14.28 1.16
CA LEU A 156 0.21 -13.77 0.51
C LEU A 156 1.27 -14.85 0.37
N ASN A 157 1.46 -15.68 1.41
CA ASN A 157 2.39 -16.81 1.34
C ASN A 157 1.94 -17.90 0.37
N HIS A 158 0.64 -18.06 0.16
CA HIS A 158 0.12 -18.99 -0.83
C HIS A 158 0.44 -18.54 -2.25
N ILE A 159 0.11 -17.30 -2.62
CA ILE A 159 0.37 -16.79 -3.97
C ILE A 159 1.87 -16.61 -4.25
N LYS A 160 2.67 -16.29 -3.23
CA LYS A 160 4.14 -16.17 -3.33
C LYS A 160 4.82 -17.45 -3.82
N LYS A 161 4.22 -18.61 -3.62
CA LYS A 161 4.76 -19.89 -4.13
C LYS A 161 4.82 -19.95 -5.66
N ASN A 162 3.99 -19.18 -6.35
CA ASN A 162 3.91 -19.19 -7.82
C ASN A 162 4.74 -18.07 -8.46
N LYS A 163 4.67 -16.86 -7.91
CA LYS A 163 5.38 -15.67 -8.42
C LYS A 163 5.72 -14.74 -7.25
N PRO A 164 6.77 -13.92 -7.37
CA PRO A 164 7.02 -12.84 -6.42
C PRO A 164 5.80 -11.96 -6.17
N VAL A 165 5.67 -11.48 -4.95
CA VAL A 165 4.58 -10.60 -4.54
C VAL A 165 5.12 -9.21 -4.24
N ILE A 166 4.48 -8.20 -4.79
CA ILE A 166 4.61 -6.80 -4.41
C ILE A 166 3.29 -6.40 -3.78
N MET A 167 3.28 -6.08 -2.51
CA MET A 167 2.09 -5.57 -1.84
C MET A 167 2.31 -4.14 -1.36
N CYS A 168 1.27 -3.35 -1.36
CA CYS A 168 1.29 -2.01 -0.80
C CYS A 168 -0.05 -1.63 -0.19
N GLY A 169 -0.03 -0.62 0.64
CA GLY A 169 -1.24 -0.01 1.17
C GLY A 169 -1.07 0.57 2.56
N ASP A 170 -2.19 1.01 3.09
CA ASP A 170 -2.32 1.44 4.47
C ASP A 170 -2.52 0.20 5.36
N LEU A 171 -1.48 -0.14 6.09
CA LEU A 171 -1.49 -1.29 7.00
C LEU A 171 -1.95 -0.93 8.41
N ASN A 172 -2.29 0.32 8.65
CA ASN A 172 -2.78 0.79 9.96
C ASN A 172 -1.91 0.35 11.14
N VAL A 173 -0.58 0.25 10.94
CA VAL A 173 0.38 -0.09 12.00
C VAL A 173 1.70 0.63 11.76
N ALA A 174 2.26 1.25 12.79
CA ALA A 174 3.67 1.61 12.87
C ALA A 174 4.41 0.39 13.44
N HIS A 175 5.35 -0.18 12.67
CA HIS A 175 5.99 -1.43 13.05
C HIS A 175 6.95 -1.26 14.23
N GLU A 176 7.90 -0.34 14.10
CA GLU A 176 8.93 -0.09 15.08
C GLU A 176 8.79 1.28 15.77
N GLU A 177 9.50 1.48 16.86
CA GLU A 177 9.48 2.78 17.58
C GLU A 177 9.90 3.95 16.71
N ILE A 178 10.77 3.72 15.73
CA ILE A 178 11.21 4.73 14.77
C ILE A 178 10.09 5.14 13.79
N ASP A 179 9.04 4.35 13.68
CA ASP A 179 7.94 4.55 12.73
C ASP A 179 6.84 5.50 13.26
N LEU A 180 6.98 6.03 14.47
CA LEU A 180 6.08 7.05 14.99
C LEU A 180 6.79 8.01 15.96
N LYS A 181 6.23 9.23 16.09
CA LYS A 181 6.87 10.29 16.88
C LYS A 181 6.92 10.02 18.39
N ASN A 182 5.90 9.45 18.97
CA ASN A 182 5.75 9.29 20.42
C ASN A 182 5.46 7.84 20.81
N PRO A 183 6.41 6.89 20.63
CA PRO A 183 6.13 5.47 20.81
C PRO A 183 5.67 5.12 22.23
N LYS A 184 6.32 5.68 23.27
CA LYS A 184 6.04 5.33 24.66
C LYS A 184 4.59 5.63 25.10
N THR A 185 3.96 6.64 24.53
CA THR A 185 2.59 7.05 24.90
C THR A 185 1.53 6.38 24.04
N ASN A 186 1.93 5.60 23.02
CA ASN A 186 1.02 5.00 22.05
C ASN A 186 0.94 3.46 22.13
N THR A 187 1.60 2.82 23.07
CA THR A 187 1.67 1.35 23.19
C THR A 187 0.31 0.64 23.36
N HIS A 188 -0.72 1.38 23.75
CA HIS A 188 -2.09 0.88 23.90
C HIS A 188 -3.07 1.50 22.90
N ASN A 189 -2.55 2.26 21.93
CA ASN A 189 -3.38 2.89 20.89
C ASN A 189 -3.41 2.03 19.62
N ALA A 190 -4.55 2.06 18.93
CA ALA A 190 -4.68 1.41 17.62
C ALA A 190 -3.55 1.85 16.67
N GLY A 191 -2.95 0.89 16.00
CA GLY A 191 -1.81 1.10 15.11
C GLY A 191 -0.43 0.96 15.77
N PHE A 192 -0.36 0.79 17.11
CA PHE A 192 0.92 0.56 17.79
C PHE A 192 0.82 -0.39 18.99
N THR A 193 -0.22 -1.18 19.08
CA THR A 193 -0.31 -2.24 20.10
C THR A 193 0.74 -3.32 19.84
N LYS A 194 1.10 -4.05 20.89
CA LYS A 194 2.04 -5.16 20.78
C LYS A 194 1.54 -6.22 19.79
N GLU A 195 0.25 -6.49 19.81
CA GLU A 195 -0.43 -7.47 18.95
C GLU A 195 -0.33 -7.07 17.47
N GLU A 196 -0.63 -5.82 17.12
CA GLU A 196 -0.55 -5.31 15.76
C GLU A 196 0.89 -5.32 15.23
N ARG A 197 1.84 -4.87 16.03
CA ARG A 197 3.27 -4.89 15.68
C ARG A 197 3.78 -6.32 15.48
N MET A 198 3.35 -7.26 16.33
CA MET A 198 3.71 -8.68 16.19
C MET A 198 3.19 -9.29 14.89
N LYS A 199 1.97 -8.92 14.45
CA LYS A 199 1.45 -9.38 13.15
C LYS A 199 2.30 -8.86 11.98
N MET A 200 2.75 -7.62 12.04
CA MET A 200 3.67 -7.07 11.04
C MET A 200 5.02 -7.81 11.05
N THR A 201 5.59 -8.08 12.22
CA THR A 201 6.80 -8.90 12.38
C THR A 201 6.60 -10.27 11.74
N ASN A 202 5.51 -10.98 12.07
CA ASN A 202 5.20 -12.30 11.52
C ASN A 202 5.06 -12.29 9.98
N LEU A 203 4.51 -11.21 9.42
CA LEU A 203 4.42 -11.04 7.97
C LEU A 203 5.83 -10.95 7.37
N LEU A 204 6.68 -10.07 7.90
CA LEU A 204 8.03 -9.87 7.38
C LEU A 204 8.88 -11.15 7.54
N GLU A 205 8.84 -11.80 8.69
CA GLU A 205 9.57 -13.06 8.95
C GLU A 205 9.10 -14.22 8.08
N SER A 206 7.91 -14.14 7.49
CA SER A 206 7.41 -15.13 6.53
C SER A 206 8.00 -14.99 5.11
N GLY A 207 9.06 -14.21 4.95
CA GLY A 207 9.81 -14.03 3.69
C GLY A 207 9.35 -12.81 2.89
N PHE A 208 9.12 -11.70 3.59
CA PHE A 208 8.81 -10.40 3.00
C PHE A 208 9.74 -9.31 3.54
N ILE A 209 9.89 -8.24 2.77
CA ILE A 209 10.78 -7.11 3.06
C ILE A 209 9.99 -5.82 3.02
N ASP A 210 10.05 -5.02 4.09
CA ASP A 210 9.65 -3.61 4.10
C ASP A 210 10.68 -2.83 3.27
N THR A 211 10.28 -2.36 2.09
CA THR A 211 11.19 -1.74 1.12
C THR A 211 11.82 -0.46 1.63
N TYR A 212 11.05 0.34 2.37
CA TYR A 212 11.55 1.59 2.93
C TYR A 212 12.61 1.33 4.01
N ARG A 213 12.31 0.46 4.96
CA ARG A 213 13.22 0.13 6.06
C ARG A 213 14.45 -0.65 5.58
N TYR A 214 14.31 -1.43 4.51
CA TYR A 214 15.44 -2.10 3.86
C TYR A 214 16.44 -1.11 3.24
N LEU A 215 15.95 -0.05 2.58
CA LEU A 215 16.83 0.96 1.97
C LEU A 215 17.32 2.01 2.98
N TYR A 216 16.50 2.34 3.96
CA TYR A 216 16.72 3.44 4.91
C TYR A 216 16.47 2.97 6.36
N PRO A 217 17.36 2.12 6.92
CA PRO A 217 17.12 1.49 8.22
C PRO A 217 16.95 2.47 9.38
N GLU A 218 17.57 3.65 9.32
CA GLU A 218 17.57 4.64 10.40
C GLU A 218 16.83 5.94 10.06
N LYS A 219 16.27 6.06 8.84
CA LYS A 219 15.61 7.30 8.41
C LYS A 219 14.22 7.43 9.04
N ILE A 220 13.97 8.58 9.65
CA ILE A 220 12.66 8.90 10.25
C ILE A 220 11.85 9.69 9.23
N GLU A 221 10.82 9.05 8.71
CA GLU A 221 9.79 9.67 7.87
C GLU A 221 8.44 9.05 8.20
N TYR A 222 7.38 9.83 8.03
CA TYR A 222 6.03 9.42 8.32
C TYR A 222 5.16 9.55 7.07
N SER A 223 4.11 8.73 7.00
CA SER A 223 3.15 8.75 5.90
C SER A 223 1.80 9.34 6.31
N TRP A 224 1.51 9.40 7.60
CA TRP A 224 0.25 9.87 8.14
C TRP A 224 0.42 10.79 9.35
N TRP A 225 -0.46 11.78 9.46
CA TRP A 225 -0.57 12.71 10.59
C TRP A 225 -2.02 12.91 10.98
N SER A 226 -2.30 12.95 12.28
CA SER A 226 -3.63 13.28 12.77
C SER A 226 -4.07 14.68 12.29
N TYR A 227 -5.35 14.83 12.00
CA TYR A 227 -5.94 16.14 11.70
C TYR A 227 -6.04 17.03 12.94
N MET A 228 -5.88 16.49 14.16
CA MET A 228 -5.98 17.20 15.40
C MET A 228 -4.61 17.73 15.86
N GLY A 229 -4.64 18.82 16.65
CA GLY A 229 -3.47 19.29 17.39
C GLY A 229 -2.30 19.81 16.55
N HIS A 230 -2.55 20.21 15.27
CA HIS A 230 -1.51 20.64 14.34
C HIS A 230 -0.39 19.60 14.17
N ALA A 231 -0.75 18.32 14.17
CA ALA A 231 0.20 17.21 14.17
C ALA A 231 1.16 17.25 12.97
N ARG A 232 0.68 17.63 11.77
CA ARG A 232 1.50 17.71 10.57
C ARG A 232 2.55 18.84 10.66
N GLU A 233 2.16 20.01 11.14
CA GLU A 233 3.08 21.15 11.33
C GLU A 233 4.18 20.81 12.35
N LYS A 234 3.83 20.08 13.41
CA LYS A 234 4.76 19.61 14.46
C LYS A 234 5.51 18.33 14.09
N ASN A 235 5.25 17.77 12.93
CA ASN A 235 5.75 16.48 12.48
C ASN A 235 5.52 15.34 13.50
N ILE A 236 4.33 15.33 14.13
CA ILE A 236 3.88 14.25 15.01
C ILE A 236 3.16 13.22 14.13
N GLY A 237 3.94 12.43 13.42
CA GLY A 237 3.45 11.51 12.41
C GLY A 237 3.66 10.04 12.73
N TRP A 238 3.10 9.19 11.87
CA TRP A 238 3.19 7.75 11.89
C TRP A 238 3.50 7.25 10.48
N ARG A 239 4.34 6.24 10.33
CA ARG A 239 4.53 5.52 9.08
C ARG A 239 3.66 4.26 9.13
N ILE A 240 2.56 4.30 8.43
CA ILE A 240 1.54 3.24 8.39
C ILE A 240 1.23 2.75 6.97
N ASP A 241 1.75 3.45 5.97
CA ASP A 241 1.69 3.05 4.57
C ASP A 241 3.00 2.38 4.15
N TYR A 242 2.90 1.28 3.43
CA TYR A 242 4.04 0.43 3.11
C TYR A 242 4.03 -0.02 1.66
N PHE A 243 5.25 -0.22 1.13
CA PHE A 243 5.52 -1.18 0.07
C PHE A 243 6.31 -2.34 0.66
N ILE A 244 5.80 -3.54 0.51
CA ILE A 244 6.39 -4.78 0.99
C ILE A 244 6.54 -5.73 -0.19
N VAL A 245 7.69 -6.37 -0.31
CA VAL A 245 7.97 -7.29 -1.42
C VAL A 245 8.44 -8.64 -0.91
N SER A 246 8.24 -9.69 -1.69
CA SER A 246 8.88 -10.98 -1.43
C SER A 246 10.40 -10.82 -1.38
N ASP A 247 11.06 -11.52 -0.49
CA ASP A 247 12.51 -11.43 -0.24
C ASP A 247 13.37 -11.82 -1.44
N ASP A 248 12.87 -12.68 -2.33
CA ASP A 248 13.51 -13.12 -3.56
C ASP A 248 13.70 -12.00 -4.60
N ILE A 249 12.94 -10.91 -4.51
CA ILE A 249 13.07 -9.74 -5.40
C ILE A 249 13.67 -8.51 -4.73
N LYS A 250 14.17 -8.61 -3.50
CA LYS A 250 14.74 -7.46 -2.77
C LYS A 250 15.81 -6.69 -3.55
N ASN A 251 16.61 -7.40 -4.36
CA ASN A 251 17.67 -6.80 -5.18
C ASN A 251 17.15 -5.96 -6.36
N LYS A 252 15.82 -5.99 -6.62
CA LYS A 252 15.15 -5.19 -7.64
C LYS A 252 14.61 -3.87 -7.10
N ILE A 253 14.65 -3.66 -5.78
CA ILE A 253 14.22 -2.40 -5.17
C ILE A 253 15.26 -1.33 -5.51
N LEU A 254 14.83 -0.27 -6.19
CA LEU A 254 15.69 0.85 -6.58
C LEU A 254 15.50 2.06 -5.67
N ASN A 255 14.28 2.30 -5.21
CA ASN A 255 13.92 3.41 -4.34
C ASN A 255 12.63 3.08 -3.58
N ALA A 256 12.45 3.71 -2.41
CA ALA A 256 11.23 3.74 -1.63
C ALA A 256 11.14 5.09 -0.90
N GLN A 257 9.98 5.75 -0.98
CA GLN A 257 9.75 7.05 -0.34
C GLN A 257 8.25 7.28 -0.11
#